data_2767e9b5e85a7aeea10d4790829d1db1
#
_entry.id   2767e9b5e85a7aeea10d4790829d1db1
#
_cell.length_a   1.000
_cell.length_b   1.000
_cell.length_c   1.000
_cell.angle_alpha   90.00
_cell.angle_beta   90.00
_cell.angle_gamma   90.00
#
_symmetry.space_group_name_H-M   'P 1'
#
loop_
_entity.id
_entity.type
_entity.pdbx_description
1 polymer ?
#
loop_
_entity_poly.entity_id
_entity_poly.type
_entity_poly.pdbx_seq_one_letter_code
_entity_poly.pdbx_strand_id
1 'polypeptide(L)'
;MDEKTLIHQISGLVDEEHKLRTQLQAGKITEQEEHDRLRGIEEQLDQLWDLLRRRRAAKLQGVSPDEVEAHSVDEVEHYLQ
;
A
#
# COMPACT_ATOMS: atom_id res chain seq x y z
N MET A 1 -13.84 -2.23 4.96
CA MET A 1 -13.27 -2.47 3.61
C MET A 1 -13.06 -3.96 3.42
N ASP A 2 -13.60 -4.55 2.38
CA ASP A 2 -13.46 -5.98 2.14
C ASP A 2 -12.13 -6.29 1.42
N GLU A 3 -11.78 -7.57 1.35
CA GLU A 3 -10.52 -8.03 0.77
C GLU A 3 -10.42 -7.67 -0.71
N LYS A 4 -11.51 -7.80 -1.46
CA LYS A 4 -11.54 -7.48 -2.88
C LYS A 4 -11.22 -6.01 -3.13
N THR A 5 -11.79 -5.11 -2.32
CA THR A 5 -11.52 -3.67 -2.40
C THR A 5 -10.06 -3.37 -2.07
N LEU A 6 -9.50 -4.02 -1.04
CA LEU A 6 -8.09 -3.87 -0.67
C LEU A 6 -7.18 -4.28 -1.81
N ILE A 7 -7.41 -5.43 -2.41
CA ILE A 7 -6.60 -5.93 -3.53
C ILE A 7 -6.70 -4.97 -4.72
N HIS A 8 -7.88 -4.44 -4.98
CA HIS A 8 -8.09 -3.49 -6.06
C HIS A 8 -7.28 -2.20 -5.84
N GLN A 9 -7.28 -1.68 -4.60
CA GLN A 9 -6.49 -0.49 -4.26
C GLN A 9 -4.98 -0.76 -4.38
N ILE A 10 -4.52 -1.92 -3.93
CA ILE A 10 -3.12 -2.32 -4.07
C ILE A 10 -2.71 -2.36 -5.55
N SER A 11 -3.52 -2.97 -6.38
CA SER A 11 -3.27 -3.03 -7.83
C SER A 11 -3.18 -1.65 -8.46
N GLY A 12 -4.05 -0.73 -8.06
CA GLY A 12 -4.02 0.65 -8.55
C GLY A 12 -2.72 1.36 -8.19
N LEU A 13 -2.23 1.17 -6.96
CA LEU A 13 -0.97 1.77 -6.52
C LEU A 13 0.24 1.16 -7.25
N VAL A 14 0.23 -0.13 -7.49
CA VAL A 14 1.29 -0.79 -8.28
C VAL A 14 1.32 -0.23 -9.70
N ASP A 15 0.16 -0.01 -10.31
CA ASP A 15 0.07 0.60 -11.63
C ASP A 15 0.64 2.03 -11.63
N GLU A 16 0.39 2.79 -10.57
CA GLU A 16 0.98 4.14 -10.42
C GLU A 16 2.50 4.10 -10.34
N GLU A 17 3.07 3.11 -9.62
CA GLU A 17 4.52 2.93 -9.60
C GLU A 17 5.09 2.73 -11.01
N HIS A 18 4.44 1.88 -11.80
CA HIS A 18 4.85 1.64 -13.19
C HIS A 18 4.79 2.91 -14.04
N LYS A 19 3.73 3.68 -13.88
CA LYS A 19 3.58 4.96 -14.61
C LYS A 19 4.70 5.94 -14.25
N LEU A 20 5.06 6.04 -12.98
CA LEU A 20 6.13 6.93 -12.55
C LEU A 20 7.46 6.56 -13.16
N ARG A 21 7.78 5.27 -13.20
CA ARG A 21 9.00 4.78 -13.84
C ARG A 21 9.03 5.09 -15.33
N THR A 22 7.91 4.90 -16.00
CA THR A 22 7.77 5.21 -17.41
C THR A 22 7.94 6.72 -17.68
N GLN A 23 7.34 7.55 -16.82
CA GLN A 23 7.45 9.00 -16.94
C GLN A 23 8.90 9.48 -16.73
N LEU A 24 9.62 8.88 -15.79
CA LEU A 24 11.03 9.21 -15.57
C LEU A 24 11.85 8.85 -16.80
N GLN A 25 11.67 7.66 -17.37
CA GLN A 25 12.38 7.22 -18.57
C GLN A 25 12.08 8.10 -19.77
N ALA A 26 10.87 8.62 -19.86
CA ALA A 26 10.45 9.54 -20.92
C ALA A 26 10.90 10.99 -20.68
N GLY A 27 11.55 11.28 -19.57
CA GLY A 27 11.99 12.63 -19.23
C GLY A 27 10.88 13.58 -18.81
N LYS A 28 9.70 13.07 -18.45
CA LYS A 28 8.54 13.88 -18.08
C LYS A 28 8.57 14.35 -16.64
N ILE A 29 9.30 13.65 -15.76
CA ILE A 29 9.47 14.01 -14.36
C ILE A 29 10.94 13.88 -13.98
N THR A 30 11.34 14.55 -12.90
CA THR A 30 12.69 14.46 -12.38
C THR A 30 12.84 13.23 -11.47
N GLU A 31 14.10 12.82 -11.23
CA GLU A 31 14.39 11.73 -10.28
C GLU A 31 13.85 12.06 -8.88
N GLN A 32 13.96 13.32 -8.45
CA GLN A 32 13.44 13.73 -7.16
C GLN A 32 11.93 13.62 -7.08
N GLU A 33 11.22 14.03 -8.14
CA GLU A 33 9.77 13.91 -8.21
C GLU A 33 9.33 12.45 -8.18
N GLU A 34 10.02 11.57 -8.92
CA GLU A 34 9.75 10.14 -8.87
C GLU A 34 9.96 9.60 -7.46
N HIS A 35 11.11 9.91 -6.85
CA HIS A 35 11.45 9.43 -5.51
C HIS A 35 10.39 9.81 -4.48
N ASP A 36 9.97 11.08 -4.48
CA ASP A 36 8.99 11.58 -3.52
C ASP A 36 7.62 10.91 -3.68
N ARG A 37 7.19 10.72 -4.93
CA ARG A 37 5.91 10.08 -5.22
C ARG A 37 5.93 8.59 -4.91
N LEU A 38 7.03 7.90 -5.26
CA LEU A 38 7.20 6.48 -4.95
C LEU A 38 7.18 6.23 -3.45
N ARG A 39 7.82 7.10 -2.68
CA ARG A 39 7.81 6.99 -1.21
C ARG A 39 6.39 7.02 -0.66
N GLY A 40 5.56 7.96 -1.12
CA GLY A 40 4.15 8.04 -0.72
C GLY A 40 3.36 6.80 -1.10
N ILE A 41 3.58 6.28 -2.31
CA ILE A 41 2.91 5.07 -2.78
C ILE A 41 3.35 3.86 -1.95
N GLU A 42 4.63 3.72 -1.66
CA GLU A 42 5.17 2.62 -0.86
C GLU A 42 4.61 2.64 0.56
N GLU A 43 4.48 3.81 1.19
CA GLU A 43 3.86 3.95 2.51
C GLU A 43 2.41 3.48 2.49
N GLN A 44 1.65 3.87 1.46
CA GLN A 44 0.26 3.44 1.30
C GLN A 44 0.16 1.93 1.05
N LEU A 45 1.04 1.38 0.22
CA LEU A 45 1.09 -0.05 -0.05
C LEU A 45 1.39 -0.84 1.22
N ASP A 46 2.35 -0.40 2.02
CA ASP A 46 2.69 -1.06 3.29
C ASP A 46 1.49 -1.08 4.23
N GLN A 47 0.74 0.01 4.32
CA GLN A 47 -0.47 0.10 5.13
C GLN A 47 -1.54 -0.87 4.64
N LEU A 48 -1.76 -0.95 3.33
CA LEU A 48 -2.77 -1.83 2.74
C LEU A 48 -2.39 -3.31 2.87
N TRP A 49 -1.11 -3.66 2.65
CA TRP A 49 -0.62 -5.01 2.85
C TRP A 49 -0.72 -5.45 4.32
N ASP A 50 -0.40 -4.56 5.25
CA ASP A 50 -0.55 -4.82 6.68
C ASP A 50 -2.00 -5.14 7.01
N LEU A 51 -2.94 -4.31 6.56
CA LEU A 51 -4.36 -4.51 6.79
C LEU A 51 -4.84 -5.84 6.21
N LEU A 52 -4.40 -6.19 5.00
CA LEU A 52 -4.77 -7.45 4.34
C LEU A 52 -4.29 -8.66 5.16
N ARG A 53 -3.03 -8.63 5.61
CA ARG A 53 -2.48 -9.71 6.44
C ARG A 53 -3.25 -9.86 7.74
N ARG A 54 -3.59 -8.75 8.39
CA ARG A 54 -4.33 -8.77 9.65
C ARG A 54 -5.75 -9.27 9.47
N ARG A 55 -6.42 -8.90 8.39
CA ARG A 55 -7.77 -9.40 8.07
C ARG A 55 -7.75 -10.91 7.84
N ARG A 56 -6.74 -11.42 7.13
CA ARG A 56 -6.59 -12.86 6.89
C ARG A 56 -6.29 -13.62 8.19
N ALA A 57 -5.44 -13.07 9.05
CA ALA A 57 -5.15 -13.65 10.35
C ALA A 57 -6.40 -13.69 11.24
N ALA A 58 -7.19 -12.61 11.27
CA ALA A 58 -8.43 -12.56 12.04
C ALA A 58 -9.41 -13.64 11.57
N LYS A 59 -9.55 -13.81 10.25
CA LYS A 59 -10.42 -14.84 9.68
C LYS A 59 -10.02 -16.24 10.11
N LEU A 60 -8.71 -16.54 10.14
CA LEU A 60 -8.19 -17.82 10.57
C LEU A 60 -8.43 -18.07 12.07
N GLN A 61 -8.50 -17.01 12.88
CA GLN A 61 -8.75 -17.09 14.32
C GLN A 61 -10.24 -17.06 14.67
N GLY A 62 -11.12 -17.01 13.67
CA GLY A 62 -12.57 -16.92 13.88
C GLY A 62 -13.07 -15.54 14.25
N VAL A 63 -12.23 -14.52 14.14
CA VAL A 63 -12.62 -13.12 14.37
C VAL A 63 -13.09 -12.53 13.05
N SER A 64 -14.12 -11.66 13.11
CA SER A 64 -14.60 -10.99 11.88
C SER A 64 -13.50 -10.10 11.29
N PRO A 65 -13.15 -10.26 10.00
CA PRO A 65 -12.18 -9.37 9.37
C PRO A 65 -12.60 -7.90 9.39
N ASP A 66 -13.89 -7.61 9.45
CA ASP A 66 -14.40 -6.25 9.46
C ASP A 66 -14.13 -5.51 10.77
N GLU A 67 -13.77 -6.23 11.83
CA GLU A 67 -13.35 -5.65 13.11
C GLU A 67 -11.90 -5.20 13.11
N VAL A 68 -11.14 -5.53 12.07
CA VAL A 68 -9.73 -5.14 11.95
C VAL A 68 -9.63 -3.74 11.35
N GLU A 69 -9.01 -2.83 12.12
CA GLU A 69 -8.77 -1.47 11.68
C GLU A 69 -7.39 -1.33 11.06
N ALA A 70 -7.25 -0.41 10.09
CA ALA A 70 -5.96 -0.12 9.49
C ALA A 70 -5.05 0.57 10.52
N HIS A 71 -3.78 0.14 10.58
CA HIS A 71 -2.77 0.89 11.30
C HIS A 71 -2.45 2.18 10.55
N SER A 72 -1.99 3.21 11.26
CA SER A 72 -1.49 4.41 10.63
C SER A 72 -0.22 4.09 9.83
N VAL A 73 0.12 4.97 8.89
CA VAL A 73 1.36 4.82 8.12
C VAL A 73 2.57 4.81 9.07
N ASP A 74 2.56 5.69 10.07
CA ASP A 74 3.65 5.76 11.05
C ASP A 74 3.83 4.46 11.84
N GLU A 75 2.72 3.83 12.25
CA GLU A 75 2.76 2.55 12.94
C GLU A 75 3.36 1.45 12.08
N VAL A 76 2.94 1.37 10.81
CA VAL A 76 3.43 0.35 9.88
C VAL A 76 4.91 0.55 9.58
N GLU A 77 5.32 1.78 9.29
CA GLU A 77 6.72 2.10 8.99
C GLU A 77 7.64 1.82 10.19
N HIS A 78 7.18 2.12 11.40
CA HIS A 78 7.93 1.81 12.61
C HIS A 78 8.09 0.30 12.81
N TYR A 79 7.05 -0.46 12.54
CA TYR A 79 7.05 -1.91 12.67
C TYR A 79 7.98 -2.60 11.66
N LEU A 80 8.12 -2.03 10.45
CA LEU A 80 8.94 -2.59 9.39
C LEU A 80 10.43 -2.25 9.52
N GLN A 81 10.78 -1.34 10.39
CA GLN A 81 12.17 -1.02 10.71
C GLN A 81 12.78 -2.06 11.71
#